data_6aa0ca13ed755d04f4141efdb98fadfc
#
_entry.id   6aa0ca13ed755d04f4141efdb98fadfc
#
_cell.length_a   1.000
_cell.length_b   1.000
_cell.length_c   1.000
_cell.angle_alpha   90.00
_cell.angle_beta   90.00
_cell.angle_gamma   90.00
#
_symmetry.space_group_name_H-M   'P 1'
#
loop_
_entity.id
_entity.type
_entity.pdbx_description
1 polymer ?
#
loop_
_entity_poly.entity_id
_entity_poly.type
_entity_poly.pdbx_seq_one_letter_code
_entity_poly.pdbx_strand_id
1 'polypeptide(L)'
;MKKPPNKPSILIDASDIDKPSGGRTAVFELFKEVFRLEPDWRFIILLSRREPDFDGFTSVKQIIIPFRNRILERISIQTVASFFSLIRKVDLVHFSRTMGGFAWPAKSVLTIFDLTTLRYPELHSRWAVWYWKYIQPTFIRRADRIIAISTYVADNLNHYYNLTREKIKVIYCAPKSIFYHPEHQVSQEILKKKYSLPERYLLFIGILARKKNLITLLKAIEILTYQRPDFPPLVIAGRRYPQSDDENSFNQIKKMGIEPYIRYIGPVLDEELPALYRGADIFIFPSIDEGFGIPCLEAMICGVPVIAAKSGAIPEITGDAAFLLEEPKNAKKLAELIFALVTDRSCRDRLITKGKIRGGDFSWTEQALRLTRLYRELLT
;
A
#
# COMPACT_ATOMS: atom_id res chain seq x y z
N MET A 1 -27.88 39.78 3.40
CA MET A 1 -26.68 39.13 3.95
C MET A 1 -26.68 37.69 3.45
N LYS A 2 -25.74 37.31 2.57
CA LYS A 2 -25.55 35.91 2.18
C LYS A 2 -25.13 35.13 3.46
N LYS A 3 -25.85 34.04 3.80
CA LYS A 3 -25.38 33.11 4.83
C LYS A 3 -23.89 32.77 4.57
N PRO A 4 -23.03 32.76 5.60
CA PRO A 4 -21.67 32.29 5.40
C PRO A 4 -21.73 30.89 4.78
N PRO A 5 -20.83 30.55 3.84
CA PRO A 5 -20.86 29.24 3.21
C PRO A 5 -20.83 28.19 4.33
N ASN A 6 -21.84 27.33 4.33
CA ASN A 6 -21.89 26.23 5.30
C ASN A 6 -20.57 25.44 5.18
N LYS A 7 -19.85 25.30 6.30
CA LYS A 7 -18.64 24.47 6.37
C LYS A 7 -19.00 23.07 5.88
N PRO A 8 -18.31 22.53 4.86
CA PRO A 8 -18.65 21.20 4.32
C PRO A 8 -18.60 20.11 5.40
N SER A 9 -19.56 19.21 5.36
CA SER A 9 -19.63 18.06 6.27
C SER A 9 -19.35 16.78 5.46
N ILE A 10 -18.24 16.12 5.76
CA ILE A 10 -17.75 14.96 5.02
C ILE A 10 -17.77 13.73 5.92
N LEU A 11 -18.42 12.67 5.45
CA LEU A 11 -18.41 11.36 6.09
C LEU A 11 -17.35 10.49 5.41
N ILE A 12 -16.45 9.91 6.19
CA ILE A 12 -15.38 9.04 5.71
C ILE A 12 -15.59 7.65 6.29
N ASP A 13 -15.75 6.66 5.42
CA ASP A 13 -15.72 5.26 5.83
C ASP A 13 -14.26 4.76 5.81
N ALA A 14 -13.72 4.55 7.00
CA ALA A 14 -12.37 4.03 7.23
C ALA A 14 -12.37 2.84 8.20
N SER A 15 -13.47 2.11 8.27
CA SER A 15 -13.72 1.04 9.24
C SER A 15 -12.73 -0.12 9.17
N ASP A 16 -12.05 -0.32 8.06
CA ASP A 16 -11.15 -1.46 7.82
C ASP A 16 -9.65 -1.08 7.98
N ILE A 17 -9.34 0.13 8.52
CA ILE A 17 -7.95 0.58 8.72
C ILE A 17 -7.27 0.05 10.00
N ASP A 18 -7.93 -0.75 10.79
CA ASP A 18 -7.38 -1.34 12.02
C ASP A 18 -6.28 -2.38 11.79
N LYS A 19 -6.18 -2.93 10.56
CA LYS A 19 -5.16 -3.93 10.20
C LYS A 19 -3.97 -3.29 9.51
N PRO A 20 -2.73 -3.53 9.99
CA PRO A 20 -1.53 -3.07 9.32
C PRO A 20 -1.48 -3.57 7.87
N SER A 21 -1.49 -2.63 6.94
CA SER A 21 -1.43 -2.89 5.49
C SER A 21 -1.08 -1.61 4.74
N GLY A 22 -0.58 -1.70 3.52
CA GLY A 22 -0.37 -0.52 2.68
C GLY A 22 -1.64 0.32 2.47
N GLY A 23 -2.81 -0.33 2.41
CA GLY A 23 -4.10 0.37 2.35
C GLY A 23 -4.42 1.16 3.63
N ARG A 24 -4.10 0.61 4.84
CA ARG A 24 -4.21 1.37 6.09
C ARG A 24 -3.33 2.61 6.05
N THR A 25 -2.06 2.44 5.71
CA THR A 25 -1.11 3.55 5.59
C THR A 25 -1.64 4.63 4.66
N ALA A 26 -2.09 4.24 3.47
CA ALA A 26 -2.59 5.18 2.48
C ALA A 26 -3.82 5.98 2.97
N VAL A 27 -4.79 5.33 3.58
CA VAL A 27 -6.00 6.00 4.11
C VAL A 27 -5.64 6.92 5.26
N PHE A 28 -4.84 6.44 6.20
CA PHE A 28 -4.48 7.14 7.42
C PHE A 28 -3.68 8.42 7.15
N GLU A 29 -2.58 8.31 6.43
CA GLU A 29 -1.69 9.43 6.13
C GLU A 29 -2.40 10.46 5.24
N LEU A 30 -3.17 10.02 4.24
CA LEU A 30 -3.93 10.91 3.37
C LEU A 30 -4.93 11.75 4.17
N PHE A 31 -5.75 11.12 5.03
CA PHE A 31 -6.77 11.84 5.78
C PHE A 31 -6.17 12.71 6.89
N LYS A 32 -5.06 12.31 7.51
CA LYS A 32 -4.34 13.14 8.46
C LYS A 32 -3.92 14.48 7.83
N GLU A 33 -3.40 14.44 6.59
CA GLU A 33 -3.07 15.65 5.85
C GLU A 33 -4.31 16.44 5.41
N VAL A 34 -5.39 15.79 5.00
CA VAL A 34 -6.66 16.46 4.69
C VAL A 34 -7.19 17.21 5.90
N PHE A 35 -7.14 16.61 7.09
CA PHE A 35 -7.61 17.28 8.33
C PHE A 35 -6.75 18.49 8.70
N ARG A 36 -5.45 18.45 8.41
CA ARG A 36 -4.55 19.60 8.60
C ARG A 36 -4.84 20.75 7.62
N LEU A 37 -5.10 20.39 6.36
CA LEU A 37 -5.35 21.38 5.29
C LEU A 37 -6.71 22.07 5.42
N GLU A 38 -7.70 21.36 5.95
CA GLU A 38 -9.09 21.83 6.03
C GLU A 38 -9.63 21.82 7.48
N PRO A 39 -9.01 22.58 8.40
CA PRO A 39 -9.38 22.57 9.83
C PRO A 39 -10.78 23.12 10.08
N ASP A 40 -11.32 23.88 9.15
CA ASP A 40 -12.67 24.45 9.21
C ASP A 40 -13.78 23.53 8.72
N TRP A 41 -13.46 22.46 8.02
CA TRP A 41 -14.43 21.51 7.56
C TRP A 41 -14.87 20.60 8.71
N ARG A 42 -16.01 19.95 8.54
CA ARG A 42 -16.50 18.99 9.52
C ARG A 42 -16.31 17.59 8.98
N PHE A 43 -15.49 16.80 9.65
CA PHE A 43 -15.25 15.40 9.30
C PHE A 43 -15.92 14.47 10.31
N ILE A 44 -16.61 13.46 9.79
CA ILE A 44 -17.12 12.31 10.55
C ILE A 44 -16.43 11.09 9.99
N ILE A 45 -15.61 10.41 10.80
CA ILE A 45 -14.91 9.22 10.37
C ILE A 45 -15.45 7.97 11.08
N LEU A 46 -15.83 6.97 10.28
CA LEU A 46 -16.28 5.67 10.77
C LEU A 46 -15.07 4.74 10.90
N LEU A 47 -14.89 4.16 12.07
CA LEU A 47 -13.75 3.31 12.43
C LEU A 47 -14.26 2.06 13.16
N SER A 48 -13.53 0.94 13.08
CA SER A 48 -13.77 -0.25 13.90
C SER A 48 -13.19 -0.11 15.32
N ARG A 49 -12.18 0.73 15.49
CA ARG A 49 -11.60 1.13 16.79
C ARG A 49 -11.14 2.58 16.75
N ARG A 50 -11.03 3.20 17.93
CA ARG A 50 -10.55 4.57 18.06
C ARG A 50 -9.10 4.69 17.56
N GLU A 51 -8.82 5.78 16.86
CA GLU A 51 -7.49 6.12 16.37
C GLU A 51 -6.95 7.35 17.10
N PRO A 52 -6.00 7.16 18.03
CA PRO A 52 -5.50 8.26 18.86
C PRO A 52 -4.90 9.42 18.08
N ASP A 53 -4.27 9.14 16.92
CA ASP A 53 -3.65 10.17 16.08
C ASP A 53 -4.67 11.15 15.47
N PHE A 54 -5.96 10.81 15.48
CA PHE A 54 -7.04 11.71 15.06
C PHE A 54 -7.63 12.55 16.20
N ASP A 55 -7.29 12.27 17.46
CA ASP A 55 -7.83 12.99 18.60
C ASP A 55 -7.37 14.46 18.67
N GLY A 56 -6.21 14.77 18.06
CA GLY A 56 -5.70 16.13 17.98
C GLY A 56 -6.45 17.06 17.01
N PHE A 57 -7.35 16.53 16.17
CA PHE A 57 -8.09 17.33 15.18
C PHE A 57 -9.48 17.68 15.69
N THR A 58 -9.73 18.94 16.06
CA THR A 58 -11.03 19.42 16.56
C THR A 58 -12.13 19.33 15.49
N SER A 59 -11.76 19.33 14.21
CA SER A 59 -12.66 19.20 13.06
C SER A 59 -13.15 17.76 12.84
N VAL A 60 -12.58 16.75 13.54
CA VAL A 60 -12.80 15.32 13.28
C VAL A 60 -13.61 14.70 14.42
N LYS A 61 -14.74 14.08 14.07
CA LYS A 61 -15.52 13.25 14.98
C LYS A 61 -15.36 11.78 14.62
N GLN A 62 -14.71 11.01 15.49
CA GLN A 62 -14.62 9.57 15.37
C GLN A 62 -15.91 8.89 15.82
N ILE A 63 -16.43 7.98 15.00
CA ILE A 63 -17.57 7.11 15.35
C ILE A 63 -17.09 5.67 15.26
N ILE A 64 -17.14 4.98 16.38
CA ILE A 64 -16.66 3.60 16.47
C ILE A 64 -17.82 2.64 16.23
N ILE A 65 -17.62 1.72 15.29
CA ILE A 65 -18.56 0.66 14.93
C ILE A 65 -17.93 -0.68 15.33
N PRO A 66 -18.23 -1.19 16.55
CA PRO A 66 -17.57 -2.36 17.09
C PRO A 66 -18.19 -3.65 16.55
N PHE A 67 -17.70 -4.16 15.43
CA PHE A 67 -18.12 -5.47 14.90
C PHE A 67 -17.03 -6.51 15.03
N ARG A 68 -17.37 -7.67 15.59
CA ARG A 68 -16.50 -8.84 15.67
C ARG A 68 -16.54 -9.72 14.41
N ASN A 69 -17.60 -9.61 13.58
CA ASN A 69 -17.80 -10.44 12.40
C ASN A 69 -17.69 -9.58 11.14
N ARG A 70 -16.75 -9.95 10.24
CA ARG A 70 -16.47 -9.24 8.98
C ARG A 70 -17.67 -9.06 8.05
N ILE A 71 -18.62 -10.01 8.04
CA ILE A 71 -19.81 -9.92 7.18
C ILE A 71 -20.79 -8.90 7.78
N LEU A 72 -21.04 -8.99 9.10
CA LEU A 72 -21.88 -8.02 9.81
C LEU A 72 -21.25 -6.62 9.79
N GLU A 73 -19.93 -6.50 9.93
CA GLU A 73 -19.18 -5.26 9.79
C GLU A 73 -19.45 -4.63 8.41
N ARG A 74 -19.33 -5.38 7.33
CA ARG A 74 -19.59 -4.90 5.97
C ARG A 74 -21.02 -4.45 5.72
N ILE A 75 -21.99 -5.25 6.20
CA ILE A 75 -23.42 -4.90 6.06
C ILE A 75 -23.75 -3.65 6.87
N SER A 76 -23.25 -3.55 8.09
CA SER A 76 -23.56 -2.42 8.98
C SER A 76 -22.91 -1.12 8.52
N ILE A 77 -21.68 -1.15 7.99
CA ILE A 77 -21.04 0.03 7.43
C ILE A 77 -21.86 0.59 6.28
N GLN A 78 -22.36 -0.29 5.40
CA GLN A 78 -23.21 0.11 4.29
C GLN A 78 -24.54 0.72 4.76
N THR A 79 -25.11 0.21 5.84
CA THR A 79 -26.35 0.76 6.45
C THR A 79 -26.08 1.97 7.31
N VAL A 80 -25.01 1.96 8.12
CA VAL A 80 -24.64 3.06 9.02
C VAL A 80 -24.19 4.29 8.23
N ALA A 81 -23.36 4.14 7.19
CA ALA A 81 -22.98 5.26 6.33
C ALA A 81 -24.22 5.91 5.68
N SER A 82 -25.16 5.08 5.20
CA SER A 82 -26.41 5.55 4.62
C SER A 82 -27.30 6.28 5.66
N PHE A 83 -27.45 5.71 6.85
CA PHE A 83 -28.22 6.28 7.94
C PHE A 83 -27.61 7.61 8.44
N PHE A 84 -26.30 7.66 8.64
CA PHE A 84 -25.64 8.90 9.05
C PHE A 84 -25.70 9.98 7.98
N SER A 85 -25.61 9.63 6.69
CA SER A 85 -25.76 10.61 5.62
C SER A 85 -27.14 11.26 5.59
N LEU A 86 -28.18 10.50 5.93
CA LEU A 86 -29.55 11.00 6.02
C LEU A 86 -29.78 11.90 7.24
N ILE A 87 -29.36 11.45 8.45
CA ILE A 87 -29.67 12.14 9.71
C ILE A 87 -28.76 13.35 9.94
N ARG A 88 -27.49 13.27 9.56
CA ARG A 88 -26.48 14.29 9.90
C ARG A 88 -26.30 15.36 8.84
N LYS A 89 -27.07 15.34 7.73
CA LYS A 89 -26.94 16.29 6.63
C LYS A 89 -25.49 16.42 6.16
N VAL A 90 -24.85 15.28 5.83
CA VAL A 90 -23.53 15.24 5.25
C VAL A 90 -23.63 15.67 3.77
N ASP A 91 -22.67 16.47 3.34
CA ASP A 91 -22.62 16.98 1.96
C ASP A 91 -21.93 15.98 1.03
N LEU A 92 -20.96 15.20 1.57
CA LEU A 92 -20.17 14.21 0.81
C LEU A 92 -19.86 12.98 1.65
N VAL A 93 -19.91 11.80 1.02
CA VAL A 93 -19.48 10.52 1.60
C VAL A 93 -18.27 10.00 0.83
N HIS A 94 -17.17 9.70 1.52
CA HIS A 94 -16.00 9.05 0.94
C HIS A 94 -15.85 7.64 1.48
N PHE A 95 -16.04 6.66 0.61
CA PHE A 95 -15.72 5.27 0.85
C PHE A 95 -14.24 5.06 0.58
N SER A 96 -13.43 5.07 1.63
CA SER A 96 -11.97 5.02 1.51
C SER A 96 -11.42 3.63 1.19
N ARG A 97 -12.30 2.64 1.11
CA ARG A 97 -11.97 1.28 0.69
C ARG A 97 -13.02 0.75 -0.25
N THR A 98 -12.60 0.14 -1.28
CA THR A 98 -13.25 -0.59 -2.39
C THR A 98 -14.77 -0.87 -2.31
N MET A 99 -15.38 -0.81 -1.14
CA MET A 99 -16.81 -1.08 -0.93
C MET A 99 -17.57 0.22 -0.73
N GLY A 100 -18.63 0.43 -1.53
CA GLY A 100 -19.57 1.54 -1.36
C GLY A 100 -20.81 1.14 -0.54
N GLY A 101 -21.63 2.12 -0.16
CA GLY A 101 -22.92 1.89 0.49
C GLY A 101 -24.07 1.69 -0.48
N PHE A 102 -25.22 1.20 -0.01
CA PHE A 102 -26.40 0.94 -0.87
C PHE A 102 -27.23 2.17 -1.17
N ALA A 103 -27.35 3.10 -0.23
CA ALA A 103 -28.16 4.32 -0.39
C ALA A 103 -27.56 5.50 0.37
N TRP A 104 -27.30 6.61 -0.31
CA TRP A 104 -26.90 7.87 0.29
C TRP A 104 -27.41 9.03 -0.57
N PRO A 105 -27.92 10.10 0.01
CA PRO A 105 -28.39 11.27 -0.71
C PRO A 105 -27.25 12.26 -1.03
N ALA A 106 -26.09 12.14 -0.39
CA ALA A 106 -24.94 13.02 -0.54
C ALA A 106 -24.11 12.67 -1.77
N LYS A 107 -23.23 13.59 -2.19
CA LYS A 107 -22.18 13.29 -3.18
C LYS A 107 -21.27 12.18 -2.67
N SER A 108 -20.66 11.42 -3.57
CA SER A 108 -19.91 10.23 -3.19
C SER A 108 -18.59 10.08 -3.93
N VAL A 109 -17.59 9.69 -3.17
CA VAL A 109 -16.25 9.33 -3.66
C VAL A 109 -15.95 7.91 -3.23
N LEU A 110 -15.38 7.10 -4.12
CA LEU A 110 -14.97 5.73 -3.86
C LEU A 110 -13.50 5.54 -4.21
N THR A 111 -12.68 5.12 -3.24
CA THR A 111 -11.26 4.79 -3.50
C THR A 111 -11.08 3.32 -3.84
N ILE A 112 -10.36 3.06 -4.93
CA ILE A 112 -9.98 1.72 -5.40
C ILE A 112 -8.46 1.55 -5.33
N PHE A 113 -8.01 0.55 -4.57
CA PHE A 113 -6.59 0.27 -4.36
C PHE A 113 -6.01 -0.68 -5.40
N ASP A 114 -6.73 -1.72 -5.78
CA ASP A 114 -6.34 -2.65 -6.84
C ASP A 114 -7.56 -3.38 -7.42
N LEU A 115 -7.37 -4.03 -8.55
CA LEU A 115 -8.32 -4.95 -9.18
C LEU A 115 -7.69 -6.35 -9.32
N THR A 116 -6.74 -6.70 -8.46
CA THR A 116 -6.04 -7.99 -8.48
C THR A 116 -7.02 -9.18 -8.47
N THR A 117 -8.13 -9.04 -7.75
CA THR A 117 -9.19 -10.07 -7.69
C THR A 117 -9.80 -10.38 -9.06
N LEU A 118 -9.89 -9.42 -9.96
CA LEU A 118 -10.40 -9.63 -11.32
C LEU A 118 -9.32 -10.11 -12.27
N ARG A 119 -8.09 -9.61 -12.10
CA ARG A 119 -6.95 -9.93 -12.98
C ARG A 119 -6.34 -11.31 -12.71
N TYR A 120 -6.32 -11.72 -11.45
CA TYR A 120 -5.73 -12.97 -10.98
C TYR A 120 -6.73 -13.69 -10.06
N PRO A 121 -7.87 -14.13 -10.61
CA PRO A 121 -8.94 -14.77 -9.81
C PRO A 121 -8.48 -16.02 -9.07
N GLU A 122 -7.46 -16.72 -9.59
CA GLU A 122 -6.86 -17.89 -8.98
C GLU A 122 -6.11 -17.61 -7.67
N LEU A 123 -5.78 -16.33 -7.39
CA LEU A 123 -5.15 -15.92 -6.14
C LEU A 123 -6.17 -15.55 -5.05
N HIS A 124 -7.47 -15.61 -5.36
CA HIS A 124 -8.55 -15.15 -4.48
C HIS A 124 -9.64 -16.21 -4.28
N SER A 125 -10.42 -16.05 -3.22
CA SER A 125 -11.59 -16.93 -3.01
C SER A 125 -12.65 -16.71 -4.09
N ARG A 126 -13.35 -17.79 -4.47
CA ARG A 126 -14.45 -17.75 -5.47
C ARG A 126 -15.52 -16.71 -5.11
N TRP A 127 -15.78 -16.52 -3.80
CA TRP A 127 -16.71 -15.51 -3.30
C TRP A 127 -16.19 -14.07 -3.57
N ALA A 128 -14.91 -13.79 -3.34
CA ALA A 128 -14.34 -12.48 -3.63
C ALA A 128 -14.43 -12.16 -5.13
N VAL A 129 -14.10 -13.12 -5.98
CA VAL A 129 -14.23 -12.99 -7.44
C VAL A 129 -15.68 -12.72 -7.85
N TRP A 130 -16.63 -13.47 -7.31
CA TRP A 130 -18.06 -13.26 -7.57
C TRP A 130 -18.52 -11.86 -7.15
N TYR A 131 -18.14 -11.43 -5.94
CA TYR A 131 -18.46 -10.10 -5.43
C TYR A 131 -17.95 -8.99 -6.35
N TRP A 132 -16.68 -9.06 -6.75
CA TRP A 132 -16.06 -8.09 -7.64
C TRP A 132 -16.68 -8.06 -9.04
N LYS A 133 -17.15 -9.19 -9.53
CA LYS A 133 -17.76 -9.31 -10.85
C LYS A 133 -19.21 -8.82 -10.89
N TYR A 134 -19.98 -9.03 -9.83
CA TYR A 134 -21.43 -8.83 -9.87
C TYR A 134 -21.94 -7.74 -8.93
N ILE A 135 -21.34 -7.53 -7.76
CA ILE A 135 -21.80 -6.57 -6.77
C ILE A 135 -21.03 -5.25 -6.86
N GLN A 136 -19.70 -5.31 -6.91
CA GLN A 136 -18.84 -4.13 -6.95
C GLN A 136 -19.13 -3.16 -8.09
N PRO A 137 -19.51 -3.60 -9.33
CA PRO A 137 -19.86 -2.70 -10.43
C PRO A 137 -20.97 -1.72 -10.08
N THR A 138 -21.92 -2.12 -9.25
CA THR A 138 -23.04 -1.26 -8.82
C THR A 138 -22.53 -0.05 -8.05
N PHE A 139 -21.60 -0.26 -7.10
CA PHE A 139 -21.01 0.83 -6.32
C PHE A 139 -20.11 1.73 -7.16
N ILE A 140 -19.30 1.13 -8.05
CA ILE A 140 -18.41 1.84 -8.95
C ILE A 140 -19.22 2.75 -9.90
N ARG A 141 -20.29 2.24 -10.49
CA ARG A 141 -21.13 3.03 -11.40
C ARG A 141 -21.91 4.12 -10.70
N ARG A 142 -22.29 3.91 -9.44
CA ARG A 142 -23.10 4.85 -8.65
C ARG A 142 -22.28 5.99 -8.06
N ALA A 143 -21.01 5.77 -7.71
CA ALA A 143 -20.14 6.82 -7.16
C ALA A 143 -20.06 8.03 -8.12
N ASP A 144 -20.10 9.26 -7.61
CA ASP A 144 -19.92 10.48 -8.40
C ASP A 144 -18.49 10.58 -8.92
N ARG A 145 -17.49 10.20 -8.12
CA ARG A 145 -16.08 10.11 -8.50
C ARG A 145 -15.44 8.86 -7.93
N ILE A 146 -14.45 8.37 -8.64
CA ILE A 146 -13.61 7.25 -8.23
C ILE A 146 -12.18 7.74 -8.12
N ILE A 147 -11.53 7.41 -7.02
CA ILE A 147 -10.10 7.61 -6.83
C ILE A 147 -9.40 6.29 -7.16
N ALA A 148 -8.48 6.35 -8.11
CA ALA A 148 -7.53 5.30 -8.39
C ALA A 148 -6.18 5.69 -7.78
N ILE A 149 -5.48 4.76 -7.12
CA ILE A 149 -4.20 5.07 -6.46
C ILE A 149 -3.00 5.08 -7.41
N SER A 150 -3.22 4.79 -8.70
CA SER A 150 -2.24 4.87 -9.77
C SER A 150 -2.94 4.96 -11.12
N THR A 151 -2.22 5.37 -12.17
CA THR A 151 -2.71 5.33 -13.55
C THR A 151 -3.04 3.89 -13.96
N TYR A 152 -2.20 2.95 -13.55
CA TYR A 152 -2.45 1.52 -13.77
C TYR A 152 -3.81 1.06 -13.21
N VAL A 153 -4.17 1.47 -11.98
CA VAL A 153 -5.48 1.15 -11.41
C VAL A 153 -6.60 1.87 -12.17
N ALA A 154 -6.39 3.11 -12.61
CA ALA A 154 -7.35 3.86 -13.41
C ALA A 154 -7.62 3.18 -14.77
N ASP A 155 -6.58 2.72 -15.45
CA ASP A 155 -6.70 2.00 -16.73
C ASP A 155 -7.44 0.66 -16.56
N ASN A 156 -7.16 -0.08 -15.50
CA ASN A 156 -7.89 -1.30 -15.19
C ASN A 156 -9.38 -1.01 -14.88
N LEU A 157 -9.69 0.06 -14.12
CA LEU A 157 -11.07 0.47 -13.88
C LEU A 157 -11.80 0.79 -15.18
N ASN A 158 -11.14 1.50 -16.09
CA ASN A 158 -11.72 1.76 -17.41
C ASN A 158 -11.92 0.46 -18.20
N HIS A 159 -10.92 -0.43 -18.22
CA HIS A 159 -10.99 -1.70 -18.95
C HIS A 159 -12.15 -2.60 -18.46
N TYR A 160 -12.29 -2.78 -17.14
CA TYR A 160 -13.31 -3.69 -16.58
C TYR A 160 -14.71 -3.10 -16.51
N TYR A 161 -14.84 -1.77 -16.38
CA TYR A 161 -16.13 -1.14 -16.08
C TYR A 161 -16.57 -0.08 -17.11
N ASN A 162 -15.75 0.18 -18.12
CA ASN A 162 -16.00 1.17 -19.19
C ASN A 162 -16.43 2.53 -18.63
N LEU A 163 -15.61 3.09 -17.76
CA LEU A 163 -15.88 4.37 -17.09
C LEU A 163 -15.30 5.54 -17.88
N THR A 164 -15.96 6.71 -17.79
CA THR A 164 -15.41 7.93 -18.40
C THR A 164 -14.20 8.44 -17.63
N ARG A 165 -13.28 9.12 -18.33
CA ARG A 165 -12.07 9.70 -17.72
C ARG A 165 -12.40 10.74 -16.64
N GLU A 166 -13.49 11.48 -16.80
CA GLU A 166 -13.94 12.49 -15.83
C GLU A 166 -14.31 11.85 -14.50
N LYS A 167 -14.80 10.61 -14.52
CA LYS A 167 -15.23 9.87 -13.34
C LYS A 167 -14.07 9.37 -12.50
N ILE A 168 -12.91 9.10 -13.11
CA ILE A 168 -11.73 8.57 -12.42
C ILE A 168 -10.72 9.70 -12.21
N LYS A 169 -10.26 9.83 -10.96
CA LYS A 169 -9.16 10.74 -10.58
C LYS A 169 -8.03 9.93 -9.98
N VAL A 170 -6.80 10.20 -10.41
CA VAL A 170 -5.62 9.54 -9.85
C VAL A 170 -5.13 10.36 -8.66
N ILE A 171 -5.09 9.73 -7.48
CA ILE A 171 -4.50 10.26 -6.25
C ILE A 171 -3.54 9.19 -5.75
N TYR A 172 -2.25 9.48 -5.86
CA TYR A 172 -1.18 8.54 -5.53
C TYR A 172 -1.09 8.28 -4.02
N CYS A 173 -0.45 7.18 -3.66
CA CYS A 173 0.05 6.97 -2.32
C CYS A 173 1.44 7.61 -2.17
N ALA A 174 1.92 7.70 -0.93
CA ALA A 174 3.27 8.11 -0.60
C ALA A 174 3.81 7.26 0.57
N PRO A 175 5.11 7.23 0.84
CA PRO A 175 5.68 6.69 2.06
C PRO A 175 5.18 7.43 3.31
N LYS A 176 5.26 6.77 4.47
CA LYS A 176 4.94 7.40 5.76
C LYS A 176 5.89 8.55 6.05
N SER A 177 5.41 9.54 6.82
CA SER A 177 6.22 10.71 7.24
C SER A 177 7.54 10.32 7.90
N ILE A 178 7.58 9.23 8.67
CA ILE A 178 8.78 8.74 9.35
C ILE A 178 9.96 8.44 8.40
N PHE A 179 9.71 8.15 7.13
CA PHE A 179 10.78 7.94 6.16
C PHE A 179 11.52 9.21 5.78
N TYR A 180 10.89 10.38 5.98
CA TYR A 180 11.45 11.70 5.67
C TYR A 180 12.08 12.38 6.90
N HIS A 181 11.93 11.81 8.11
CA HIS A 181 12.34 12.37 9.40
C HIS A 181 13.35 11.47 10.10
N PRO A 182 14.66 11.56 9.74
CA PRO A 182 15.69 10.66 10.29
C PRO A 182 15.87 10.79 11.81
N GLU A 183 15.53 11.92 12.39
CA GLU A 183 15.61 12.19 13.84
C GLU A 183 14.68 11.33 14.71
N HIS A 184 13.63 10.77 14.12
CA HIS A 184 12.66 9.90 14.81
C HIS A 184 12.90 8.41 14.60
N GLN A 185 14.05 8.03 14.03
CA GLN A 185 14.31 6.66 13.61
C GLN A 185 15.18 5.90 14.60
N VAL A 186 14.91 4.60 14.73
CA VAL A 186 15.71 3.68 15.54
C VAL A 186 17.11 3.51 14.92
N SER A 187 18.16 3.36 15.75
CA SER A 187 19.50 3.14 15.22
C SER A 187 19.67 1.72 14.64
N GLN A 188 20.60 1.61 13.69
CA GLN A 188 20.87 0.31 13.04
C GLN A 188 21.46 -0.71 14.03
N GLU A 189 22.28 -0.28 15.01
CA GLU A 189 22.86 -1.13 16.02
C GLU A 189 21.79 -1.80 16.87
N ILE A 190 20.75 -1.05 17.26
CA ILE A 190 19.61 -1.59 18.00
C ILE A 190 18.91 -2.67 17.18
N LEU A 191 18.65 -2.40 15.88
CA LEU A 191 18.01 -3.38 15.00
C LEU A 191 18.87 -4.61 14.77
N LYS A 192 20.17 -4.43 14.51
CA LYS A 192 21.12 -5.53 14.33
C LYS A 192 21.09 -6.45 15.54
N LYS A 193 21.12 -5.90 16.75
CA LYS A 193 21.04 -6.68 17.98
C LYS A 193 19.68 -7.35 18.18
N LYS A 194 18.58 -6.60 17.99
CA LYS A 194 17.21 -7.10 18.21
C LYS A 194 16.85 -8.27 17.30
N TYR A 195 17.18 -8.15 15.99
CA TYR A 195 16.82 -9.14 14.98
C TYR A 195 17.98 -10.05 14.58
N SER A 196 19.15 -9.90 15.21
CA SER A 196 20.41 -10.57 14.83
C SER A 196 20.67 -10.44 13.33
N LEU A 197 20.63 -9.21 12.83
CA LEU A 197 20.80 -8.94 11.41
C LEU A 197 22.27 -9.14 11.00
N PRO A 198 22.52 -9.69 9.79
CA PRO A 198 23.86 -9.74 9.22
C PRO A 198 24.41 -8.33 8.95
N GLU A 199 25.75 -8.22 8.84
CA GLU A 199 26.40 -6.96 8.46
C GLU A 199 25.96 -6.46 7.08
N ARG A 200 25.77 -7.37 6.16
CA ARG A 200 25.28 -7.12 4.79
C ARG A 200 24.11 -8.04 4.52
N TYR A 201 23.06 -7.55 3.89
CA TYR A 201 21.89 -8.36 3.54
C TYR A 201 21.09 -7.81 2.39
N LEU A 202 20.42 -8.71 1.68
CA LEU A 202 19.33 -8.42 0.78
C LEU A 202 18.04 -8.32 1.60
N LEU A 203 17.10 -7.49 1.17
CA LEU A 203 15.88 -7.25 1.93
C LEU A 203 14.62 -7.52 1.10
N PHE A 204 13.70 -8.26 1.68
CA PHE A 204 12.32 -8.40 1.22
C PHE A 204 11.37 -8.01 2.35
N ILE A 205 10.41 -7.11 2.06
CA ILE A 205 9.38 -6.69 3.02
C ILE A 205 7.99 -6.89 2.43
N GLY A 206 7.10 -7.51 3.20
CA GLY A 206 5.70 -7.62 2.84
C GLY A 206 4.96 -8.73 3.57
N ILE A 207 3.64 -8.73 3.40
CA ILE A 207 2.82 -9.87 3.81
C ILE A 207 3.21 -11.04 2.92
N LEU A 208 3.54 -12.19 3.55
CA LEU A 208 3.93 -13.38 2.81
C LEU A 208 2.70 -14.01 2.15
N ALA A 209 2.34 -13.52 0.98
CA ALA A 209 1.20 -13.96 0.17
C ALA A 209 1.68 -14.32 -1.23
N ARG A 210 0.95 -15.22 -1.92
CA ARG A 210 1.31 -15.71 -3.28
C ARG A 210 1.64 -14.58 -4.25
N LYS A 211 0.88 -13.48 -4.21
CA LYS A 211 1.11 -12.34 -5.10
C LYS A 211 2.47 -11.65 -4.88
N LYS A 212 3.07 -11.78 -3.69
CA LYS A 212 4.39 -11.21 -3.39
C LYS A 212 5.54 -12.02 -3.97
N ASN A 213 5.25 -13.24 -4.45
CA ASN A 213 6.14 -14.06 -5.26
C ASN A 213 7.51 -14.36 -4.61
N LEU A 214 7.49 -14.58 -3.28
CA LEU A 214 8.70 -14.92 -2.53
C LEU A 214 9.41 -16.16 -3.10
N ILE A 215 8.67 -17.11 -3.63
CA ILE A 215 9.24 -18.35 -4.19
C ILE A 215 10.23 -18.09 -5.34
N THR A 216 9.97 -17.11 -6.20
CA THR A 216 10.92 -16.74 -7.27
C THR A 216 12.20 -16.15 -6.70
N LEU A 217 12.09 -15.36 -5.62
CA LEU A 217 13.26 -14.82 -4.92
C LEU A 217 14.07 -15.93 -4.25
N LEU A 218 13.43 -16.89 -3.58
CA LEU A 218 14.12 -18.03 -2.98
C LEU A 218 14.91 -18.85 -4.01
N LYS A 219 14.31 -19.12 -5.17
CA LYS A 219 15.02 -19.78 -6.29
C LYS A 219 16.20 -18.95 -6.82
N ALA A 220 16.08 -17.62 -6.84
CA ALA A 220 17.19 -16.77 -7.23
C ALA A 220 18.33 -16.82 -6.20
N ILE A 221 18.00 -16.86 -4.89
CA ILE A 221 19.01 -17.04 -3.83
C ILE A 221 19.70 -18.41 -3.95
N GLU A 222 18.94 -19.48 -4.20
CA GLU A 222 19.51 -20.82 -4.43
C GLU A 222 20.57 -20.80 -5.55
N ILE A 223 20.27 -20.17 -6.69
CA ILE A 223 21.22 -20.03 -7.80
C ILE A 223 22.46 -19.26 -7.38
N LEU A 224 22.31 -18.15 -6.66
CA LEU A 224 23.41 -17.28 -6.24
C LEU A 224 24.32 -17.95 -5.21
N THR A 225 23.76 -18.60 -4.22
CA THR A 225 24.50 -19.23 -3.13
C THR A 225 25.23 -20.49 -3.57
N TYR A 226 24.68 -21.22 -4.56
CA TYR A 226 25.40 -22.32 -5.20
C TYR A 226 26.67 -21.86 -5.91
N GLN A 227 26.64 -20.68 -6.55
CA GLN A 227 27.80 -20.12 -7.26
C GLN A 227 28.78 -19.40 -6.30
N ARG A 228 28.28 -18.78 -5.26
CA ARG A 228 29.03 -17.94 -4.30
C ARG A 228 28.53 -18.15 -2.86
N PRO A 229 29.14 -19.05 -2.10
CA PRO A 229 28.75 -19.29 -0.70
C PRO A 229 28.90 -18.08 0.22
N ASP A 230 29.69 -17.07 -0.13
CA ASP A 230 29.90 -15.80 0.58
C ASP A 230 28.85 -14.72 0.23
N PHE A 231 27.79 -15.08 -0.50
CA PHE A 231 26.77 -14.12 -0.96
C PHE A 231 25.97 -13.57 0.24
N PRO A 232 25.58 -12.26 0.22
CA PRO A 232 24.79 -11.68 1.31
C PRO A 232 23.46 -12.42 1.52
N PRO A 233 23.12 -12.78 2.77
CA PRO A 233 21.87 -13.47 3.05
C PRO A 233 20.65 -12.59 2.81
N LEU A 234 19.49 -13.22 2.62
CA LEU A 234 18.19 -12.58 2.47
C LEU A 234 17.51 -12.43 3.83
N VAL A 235 17.25 -11.19 4.23
CA VAL A 235 16.37 -10.86 5.35
C VAL A 235 14.94 -10.73 4.83
N ILE A 236 14.03 -11.47 5.43
CA ILE A 236 12.60 -11.46 5.13
C ILE A 236 11.84 -10.87 6.30
N ALA A 237 11.18 -9.72 6.11
CA ALA A 237 10.35 -9.07 7.10
C ALA A 237 8.88 -9.08 6.68
N GLY A 238 7.98 -9.37 7.63
CA GLY A 238 6.54 -9.31 7.38
C GLY A 238 5.75 -10.41 8.07
N ARG A 239 4.43 -10.32 7.95
CA ARG A 239 3.51 -11.27 8.59
C ARG A 239 3.31 -12.51 7.74
N ARG A 240 3.25 -13.65 8.41
CA ARG A 240 2.75 -14.90 7.84
C ARG A 240 1.24 -14.98 8.04
N TYR A 241 0.54 -15.50 7.05
CA TYR A 241 -0.88 -15.84 7.18
C TYR A 241 -1.04 -17.36 7.24
N PRO A 242 -1.71 -17.93 8.26
CA PRO A 242 -1.81 -19.37 8.48
C PRO A 242 -2.50 -20.17 7.36
N GLN A 243 -3.11 -19.52 6.40
CA GLN A 243 -3.83 -20.14 5.26
C GLN A 243 -3.26 -19.74 3.91
N SER A 244 -2.10 -19.06 3.90
CA SER A 244 -1.39 -18.71 2.67
C SER A 244 -0.33 -19.77 2.36
N ASP A 245 0.16 -19.81 1.10
CA ASP A 245 1.24 -20.70 0.65
C ASP A 245 2.59 -20.49 1.39
N ASP A 246 2.58 -19.84 2.54
CA ASP A 246 3.78 -19.53 3.32
C ASP A 246 4.45 -20.78 3.87
N GLU A 247 3.67 -21.77 4.31
CA GLU A 247 4.23 -23.06 4.68
C GLU A 247 4.99 -23.69 3.52
N ASN A 248 4.46 -23.53 2.31
CA ASN A 248 5.13 -24.01 1.10
C ASN A 248 6.45 -23.26 0.86
N SER A 249 6.51 -21.94 1.03
CA SER A 249 7.73 -21.16 0.87
C SER A 249 8.80 -21.54 1.89
N PHE A 250 8.45 -21.71 3.17
CA PHE A 250 9.40 -22.15 4.20
C PHE A 250 9.83 -23.60 4.06
N ASN A 251 8.94 -24.50 3.63
CA ASN A 251 9.29 -25.86 3.27
C ASN A 251 10.24 -25.92 2.06
N GLN A 252 10.08 -25.00 1.10
CA GLN A 252 11.00 -24.87 -0.03
C GLN A 252 12.41 -24.41 0.40
N ILE A 253 12.54 -23.48 1.34
CA ILE A 253 13.85 -23.06 1.89
C ILE A 253 14.64 -24.29 2.33
N LYS A 254 14.00 -25.18 3.10
CA LYS A 254 14.60 -26.42 3.60
C LYS A 254 14.94 -27.41 2.46
N LYS A 255 14.02 -27.58 1.51
CA LYS A 255 14.24 -28.46 0.35
C LYS A 255 15.38 -27.99 -0.56
N MET A 256 15.57 -26.68 -0.67
CA MET A 256 16.63 -26.04 -1.47
C MET A 256 17.98 -26.03 -0.72
N GLY A 257 18.02 -26.33 0.58
CA GLY A 257 19.25 -26.29 1.39
C GLY A 257 19.81 -24.88 1.59
N ILE A 258 18.96 -23.84 1.52
CA ILE A 258 19.36 -22.43 1.62
C ILE A 258 19.07 -21.79 2.97
N GLU A 259 18.77 -22.58 4.01
CA GLU A 259 18.49 -22.07 5.35
C GLU A 259 19.58 -21.15 5.92
N PRO A 260 20.88 -21.40 5.70
CA PRO A 260 21.94 -20.51 6.20
C PRO A 260 21.89 -19.10 5.59
N TYR A 261 21.26 -18.97 4.42
CA TYR A 261 21.16 -17.70 3.68
C TYR A 261 19.83 -16.97 3.88
N ILE A 262 18.94 -17.49 4.74
CA ILE A 262 17.60 -16.89 4.95
C ILE A 262 17.46 -16.50 6.42
N ARG A 263 17.15 -15.22 6.64
CA ARG A 263 16.82 -14.69 7.96
C ARG A 263 15.38 -14.15 7.96
N TYR A 264 14.43 -14.94 8.48
CA TYR A 264 13.07 -14.46 8.72
C TYR A 264 12.98 -13.79 10.08
N ILE A 265 12.58 -12.50 10.10
CA ILE A 265 12.53 -11.69 11.33
C ILE A 265 11.10 -11.36 11.79
N GLY A 266 10.09 -11.83 11.06
CA GLY A 266 8.69 -11.53 11.39
C GLY A 266 8.26 -10.11 11.06
N PRO A 267 7.13 -9.66 11.63
CA PRO A 267 6.66 -8.28 11.48
C PRO A 267 7.57 -7.31 12.20
N VAL A 268 7.84 -6.17 11.57
CA VAL A 268 8.69 -5.08 12.08
C VAL A 268 7.81 -3.88 12.36
N LEU A 269 8.12 -3.10 13.39
CA LEU A 269 7.40 -1.88 13.74
C LEU A 269 7.66 -0.79 12.71
N ASP A 270 6.70 0.12 12.53
CA ASP A 270 6.80 1.19 11.54
C ASP A 270 8.00 2.11 11.76
N GLU A 271 8.34 2.41 13.02
CA GLU A 271 9.50 3.22 13.42
C GLU A 271 10.85 2.54 13.16
N GLU A 272 10.86 1.24 12.99
CA GLU A 272 12.05 0.43 12.73
C GLU A 272 12.32 0.25 11.22
N LEU A 273 11.28 0.39 10.39
CA LEU A 273 11.37 0.15 8.95
C LEU A 273 12.44 0.99 8.24
N PRO A 274 12.58 2.30 8.50
CA PRO A 274 13.61 3.11 7.83
C PRO A 274 15.03 2.64 8.11
N ALA A 275 15.32 2.19 9.35
CA ALA A 275 16.64 1.66 9.69
C ALA A 275 16.86 0.28 9.05
N LEU A 276 15.82 -0.57 8.99
CA LEU A 276 15.89 -1.86 8.34
C LEU A 276 16.18 -1.71 6.83
N TYR A 277 15.52 -0.75 6.16
CA TYR A 277 15.84 -0.45 4.76
C TYR A 277 17.27 0.01 4.61
N ARG A 278 17.71 1.05 5.35
CA ARG A 278 19.06 1.62 5.21
C ARG A 278 20.21 0.65 5.45
N GLY A 279 19.99 -0.41 6.23
CA GLY A 279 20.97 -1.46 6.45
C GLY A 279 21.07 -2.46 5.30
N ALA A 280 20.14 -2.46 4.36
CA ALA A 280 20.11 -3.42 3.26
C ALA A 280 21.01 -2.99 2.09
N ASP A 281 21.69 -3.95 1.48
CA ASP A 281 22.44 -3.72 0.24
C ASP A 281 21.52 -3.49 -0.96
N ILE A 282 20.40 -4.22 -1.02
CA ILE A 282 19.41 -4.19 -2.10
C ILE A 282 18.04 -4.52 -1.52
N PHE A 283 17.03 -3.79 -1.94
CA PHE A 283 15.62 -4.14 -1.70
C PHE A 283 15.05 -4.86 -2.93
N ILE A 284 14.38 -6.00 -2.70
CA ILE A 284 13.86 -6.86 -3.77
C ILE A 284 12.36 -7.02 -3.63
N PHE A 285 11.62 -6.66 -4.68
CA PHE A 285 10.16 -6.63 -4.70
C PHE A 285 9.58 -7.34 -5.92
N PRO A 286 9.58 -8.69 -5.95
CA PRO A 286 9.23 -9.48 -7.14
C PRO A 286 7.71 -9.71 -7.29
N SER A 287 6.86 -8.84 -6.73
CA SER A 287 5.41 -8.99 -6.71
C SER A 287 4.80 -9.17 -8.11
N ILE A 288 3.83 -10.09 -8.24
CA ILE A 288 3.16 -10.41 -9.51
C ILE A 288 2.22 -9.27 -9.94
N ASP A 289 1.59 -8.60 -8.98
CA ASP A 289 0.69 -7.47 -9.23
C ASP A 289 0.61 -6.53 -8.03
N GLU A 290 0.71 -5.23 -8.28
CA GLU A 290 0.60 -4.19 -7.24
C GLU A 290 -0.21 -3.00 -7.77
N GLY A 291 -1.12 -2.51 -6.93
CA GLY A 291 -1.87 -1.30 -7.24
C GLY A 291 -1.03 -0.02 -7.13
N PHE A 292 0.09 -0.06 -6.36
CA PHE A 292 1.01 1.07 -6.22
C PHE A 292 2.46 0.64 -6.04
N GLY A 293 2.84 0.15 -4.85
CA GLY A 293 4.21 -0.27 -4.56
C GLY A 293 4.94 0.66 -3.57
N ILE A 294 4.26 1.09 -2.50
CA ILE A 294 4.83 1.91 -1.42
C ILE A 294 6.22 1.40 -0.97
N PRO A 295 6.45 0.08 -0.76
CA PRO A 295 7.76 -0.42 -0.33
C PRO A 295 8.93 -0.07 -1.26
N CYS A 296 8.69 0.08 -2.57
CA CYS A 296 9.74 0.52 -3.50
C CYS A 296 10.15 1.97 -3.22
N LEU A 297 9.19 2.86 -2.96
CA LEU A 297 9.48 4.26 -2.62
C LEU A 297 10.15 4.39 -1.24
N GLU A 298 9.72 3.58 -0.27
CA GLU A 298 10.34 3.51 1.06
C GLU A 298 11.84 3.16 0.96
N ALA A 299 12.17 2.12 0.17
CA ALA A 299 13.55 1.74 -0.11
C ALA A 299 14.34 2.88 -0.80
N MET A 300 13.74 3.50 -1.81
CA MET A 300 14.35 4.60 -2.57
C MET A 300 14.68 5.81 -1.69
N ILE A 301 13.76 6.24 -0.82
CA ILE A 301 13.99 7.33 0.13
C ILE A 301 15.08 6.98 1.12
N CYS A 302 15.14 5.74 1.57
CA CYS A 302 16.19 5.23 2.44
C CYS A 302 17.55 5.11 1.74
N GLY A 303 17.64 5.39 0.43
CA GLY A 303 18.88 5.29 -0.34
C GLY A 303 19.31 3.85 -0.62
N VAL A 304 18.35 2.95 -0.78
CA VAL A 304 18.58 1.54 -1.09
C VAL A 304 18.21 1.27 -2.55
N PRO A 305 19.10 0.65 -3.34
CA PRO A 305 18.79 0.30 -4.72
C PRO A 305 17.70 -0.76 -4.76
N VAL A 306 16.79 -0.63 -5.74
CA VAL A 306 15.58 -1.46 -5.86
C VAL A 306 15.67 -2.37 -7.08
N ILE A 307 15.36 -3.65 -6.87
CA ILE A 307 14.98 -4.58 -7.94
C ILE A 307 13.51 -4.91 -7.74
N ALA A 308 12.67 -4.65 -8.73
CA ALA A 308 11.25 -4.93 -8.66
C ALA A 308 10.75 -5.64 -9.93
N ALA A 309 9.64 -6.37 -9.83
CA ALA A 309 9.02 -6.95 -11.00
C ALA A 309 8.35 -5.85 -11.85
N LYS A 310 8.44 -5.96 -13.17
CA LYS A 310 7.71 -5.10 -14.12
C LYS A 310 6.24 -5.51 -14.16
N SER A 311 5.53 -5.20 -13.09
CA SER A 311 4.14 -5.65 -12.89
C SER A 311 3.32 -4.57 -12.21
N GLY A 312 2.02 -4.52 -12.55
CA GLY A 312 1.12 -3.58 -11.92
C GLY A 312 1.55 -2.13 -12.13
N ALA A 313 1.44 -1.33 -11.08
CA ALA A 313 1.86 0.07 -11.06
C ALA A 313 3.37 0.26 -10.86
N ILE A 314 4.15 -0.80 -10.63
CA ILE A 314 5.58 -0.68 -10.29
C ILE A 314 6.38 0.13 -11.30
N PRO A 315 6.26 -0.09 -12.64
CA PRO A 315 6.98 0.73 -13.63
C PRO A 315 6.63 2.21 -13.56
N GLU A 316 5.35 2.53 -13.35
CA GLU A 316 4.85 3.90 -13.19
C GLU A 316 5.47 4.56 -11.94
N ILE A 317 5.55 3.82 -10.84
CA ILE A 317 6.01 4.34 -9.55
C ILE A 317 7.53 4.47 -9.49
N THR A 318 8.26 3.47 -9.99
CA THR A 318 9.73 3.47 -9.89
C THR A 318 10.41 4.25 -11.00
N GLY A 319 9.75 4.41 -12.15
CA GLY A 319 10.39 5.01 -13.33
C GLY A 319 11.68 4.26 -13.71
N ASP A 320 12.75 5.01 -13.94
CA ASP A 320 14.09 4.51 -14.25
C ASP A 320 15.02 4.38 -13.02
N ALA A 321 14.43 4.49 -11.81
CA ALA A 321 15.14 4.45 -10.53
C ALA A 321 15.20 3.02 -9.91
N ALA A 322 14.76 2.00 -10.63
CA ALA A 322 14.85 0.60 -10.23
C ALA A 322 15.27 -0.29 -11.39
N PHE A 323 15.87 -1.43 -11.06
CA PHE A 323 15.97 -2.51 -12.04
C PHE A 323 14.63 -3.25 -12.11
N LEU A 324 14.08 -3.36 -13.32
CA LEU A 324 12.80 -4.03 -13.54
C LEU A 324 13.04 -5.45 -14.10
N LEU A 325 12.48 -6.43 -13.40
CA LEU A 325 12.42 -7.81 -13.85
C LEU A 325 11.24 -7.97 -14.81
N GLU A 326 11.50 -8.11 -16.09
CA GLU A 326 10.47 -8.17 -17.15
C GLU A 326 9.47 -9.31 -16.92
N GLU A 327 9.98 -10.49 -16.57
CA GLU A 327 9.17 -11.67 -16.25
C GLU A 327 9.21 -11.94 -14.75
N PRO A 328 8.16 -11.63 -13.98
CA PRO A 328 8.16 -11.74 -12.51
C PRO A 328 8.54 -13.11 -11.96
N LYS A 329 8.34 -14.18 -12.73
CA LYS A 329 8.65 -15.57 -12.31
C LYS A 329 10.02 -16.07 -12.80
N ASN A 330 10.83 -15.24 -13.45
CA ASN A 330 12.14 -15.63 -13.97
C ASN A 330 13.22 -15.51 -12.88
N ALA A 331 13.41 -16.59 -12.10
CA ALA A 331 14.37 -16.64 -11.01
C ALA A 331 15.82 -16.46 -11.49
N LYS A 332 16.18 -17.00 -12.67
CA LYS A 332 17.52 -16.87 -13.26
C LYS A 332 17.83 -15.40 -13.55
N LYS A 333 16.89 -14.70 -14.21
CA LYS A 333 17.07 -13.27 -14.51
C LYS A 333 17.12 -12.43 -13.24
N LEU A 334 16.32 -12.78 -12.22
CA LEU A 334 16.38 -12.12 -10.93
C LEU A 334 17.75 -12.30 -10.26
N ALA A 335 18.30 -13.50 -10.29
CA ALA A 335 19.65 -13.77 -9.77
C ALA A 335 20.72 -12.94 -10.50
N GLU A 336 20.66 -12.82 -11.85
CA GLU A 336 21.57 -11.98 -12.64
C GLU A 336 21.48 -10.49 -12.23
N LEU A 337 20.25 -9.96 -12.04
CA LEU A 337 20.06 -8.57 -11.60
C LEU A 337 20.60 -8.32 -10.19
N ILE A 338 20.36 -9.25 -9.27
CA ILE A 338 20.90 -9.17 -7.90
C ILE A 338 22.43 -9.21 -7.95
N PHE A 339 23.01 -10.14 -8.69
CA PHE A 339 24.47 -10.28 -8.84
C PHE A 339 25.08 -8.98 -9.39
N ALA A 340 24.50 -8.42 -10.44
CA ALA A 340 24.97 -7.17 -11.03
C ALA A 340 24.99 -6.02 -10.01
N LEU A 341 23.93 -5.85 -9.22
CA LEU A 341 23.88 -4.79 -8.20
C LEU A 341 24.79 -5.07 -6.99
N VAL A 342 25.04 -6.33 -6.62
CA VAL A 342 26.00 -6.64 -5.54
C VAL A 342 27.43 -6.33 -5.95
N THR A 343 27.78 -6.53 -7.22
CA THR A 343 29.17 -6.41 -7.72
C THR A 343 29.49 -5.04 -8.32
N ASP A 344 28.53 -4.35 -8.93
CA ASP A 344 28.73 -3.04 -9.56
C ASP A 344 28.29 -1.88 -8.65
N ARG A 345 29.28 -1.28 -7.95
CA ARG A 345 29.06 -0.13 -7.08
C ARG A 345 28.54 1.09 -7.85
N SER A 346 29.09 1.36 -9.03
CA SER A 346 28.67 2.53 -9.83
C SER A 346 27.20 2.44 -10.23
N CYS A 347 26.75 1.23 -10.60
CA CYS A 347 25.35 1.00 -10.90
C CYS A 347 24.45 1.21 -9.68
N ARG A 348 24.85 0.73 -8.48
CA ARG A 348 24.14 0.99 -7.23
C ARG A 348 24.02 2.49 -6.94
N ASP A 349 25.13 3.22 -6.95
CA ASP A 349 25.19 4.65 -6.63
C ASP A 349 24.27 5.46 -7.57
N ARG A 350 24.22 5.10 -8.85
CA ARG A 350 23.31 5.71 -9.83
C ARG A 350 21.84 5.45 -9.48
N LEU A 351 21.47 4.21 -9.14
CA LEU A 351 20.09 3.88 -8.75
C LEU A 351 19.69 4.54 -7.44
N ILE A 352 20.60 4.62 -6.46
CA ILE A 352 20.38 5.33 -5.20
C ILE A 352 20.07 6.80 -5.45
N THR A 353 20.87 7.46 -6.30
CA THR A 353 20.66 8.88 -6.63
C THR A 353 19.31 9.10 -7.30
N LYS A 354 18.98 8.31 -8.32
CA LYS A 354 17.68 8.36 -9.00
C LYS A 354 16.52 8.02 -8.04
N GLY A 355 16.71 7.03 -7.19
CA GLY A 355 15.72 6.59 -6.21
C GLY A 355 15.35 7.67 -5.21
N LYS A 356 16.34 8.39 -4.66
CA LYS A 356 16.09 9.51 -3.74
C LYS A 356 15.29 10.62 -4.39
N ILE A 357 15.61 10.98 -5.64
CA ILE A 357 14.84 11.98 -6.40
C ILE A 357 13.42 11.46 -6.60
N ARG A 358 13.27 10.24 -7.12
CA ARG A 358 11.97 9.64 -7.41
C ARG A 358 11.09 9.50 -6.17
N GLY A 359 11.65 9.07 -5.04
CA GLY A 359 10.92 8.98 -3.77
C GLY A 359 10.38 10.33 -3.29
N GLY A 360 11.11 11.41 -3.57
CA GLY A 360 10.71 12.79 -3.25
C GLY A 360 9.53 13.33 -4.09
N ASP A 361 9.24 12.73 -5.26
CA ASP A 361 8.10 13.12 -6.10
C ASP A 361 6.73 12.80 -5.47
N PHE A 362 6.70 11.98 -4.41
CA PHE A 362 5.47 11.53 -3.77
C PHE A 362 5.34 12.10 -2.37
N SER A 363 4.31 12.90 -2.13
CA SER A 363 4.01 13.44 -0.80
C SER A 363 2.52 13.37 -0.47
N TRP A 364 2.20 13.07 0.77
CA TRP A 364 0.80 13.06 1.24
C TRP A 364 0.17 14.44 1.19
N THR A 365 0.93 15.50 1.43
CA THR A 365 0.43 16.89 1.35
C THR A 365 -0.09 17.20 -0.07
N GLU A 366 0.67 16.84 -1.11
CA GLU A 366 0.21 17.05 -2.50
C GLU A 366 -1.04 16.22 -2.80
N GLN A 367 -1.08 14.95 -2.36
CA GLN A 367 -2.23 14.09 -2.60
C GLN A 367 -3.49 14.57 -1.83
N ALA A 368 -3.31 15.08 -0.62
CA ALA A 368 -4.38 15.71 0.14
C ALA A 368 -4.91 16.98 -0.53
N LEU A 369 -4.04 17.82 -1.10
CA LEU A 369 -4.45 18.98 -1.90
C LEU A 369 -5.26 18.57 -3.14
N ARG A 370 -4.89 17.48 -3.81
CA ARG A 370 -5.67 16.92 -4.94
C ARG A 370 -7.03 16.43 -4.48
N LEU A 371 -7.09 15.75 -3.33
CA LEU A 371 -8.34 15.23 -2.76
C LEU A 371 -9.27 16.36 -2.31
N THR A 372 -8.75 17.37 -1.62
CA THR A 372 -9.58 18.51 -1.17
C THR A 372 -10.11 19.32 -2.35
N ARG A 373 -9.31 19.47 -3.42
CA ARG A 373 -9.79 20.08 -4.68
C ARG A 373 -10.92 19.27 -5.28
N LEU A 374 -10.81 17.94 -5.37
CA LEU A 374 -11.87 17.06 -5.84
C LEU A 374 -13.15 17.21 -5.00
N TYR A 375 -13.03 17.30 -3.69
CA TYR A 375 -14.19 17.50 -2.83
C TYR A 375 -14.87 18.86 -3.10
N ARG A 376 -14.09 19.93 -3.25
CA ARG A 376 -14.64 21.24 -3.60
C ARG A 376 -15.37 21.22 -4.93
N GLU A 377 -14.82 20.56 -5.96
CA GLU A 377 -15.46 20.38 -7.26
C GLU A 377 -16.81 19.65 -7.17
N LEU A 378 -16.98 18.73 -6.23
CA LEU A 378 -18.22 18.00 -6.04
C LEU A 378 -19.27 18.77 -5.21
N LEU A 379 -18.83 19.71 -4.38
CA LEU A 379 -19.67 20.47 -3.46
C LEU A 379 -20.15 21.80 -4.05
N THR A 380 -19.59 22.23 -5.18
CA THR A 380 -20.08 23.35 -6.00
C THR A 380 -21.17 22.90 -6.94
#